data_c40a80aac70b6fa4c534c0b7155b9eb8
#
_entry.id   c40a80aac70b6fa4c534c0b7155b9eb8
#
_cell.length_a   1.000
_cell.length_b   1.000
_cell.length_c   1.000
_cell.angle_alpha   90.00
_cell.angle_beta   90.00
_cell.angle_gamma   90.00
#
_symmetry.space_group_name_H-M   'P 1'
#
loop_
_entity.id
_entity.type
_entity.pdbx_description
1 polymer ?
#
loop_
_entity_poly.entity_id
_entity_poly.type
_entity_poly.pdbx_seq_one_letter_code
_entity_poly.pdbx_strand_id
1 'polypeptide(L)'
;MFCNRTLNMRSVHAVGFDMDYTLVHYDVVEWEARAYEHVRRKLLDQGLPVGDLKFDARLFARGLIIDVQEGNIVKANRFGYVTRAAHGTKMLSHEQQRRVYSEVWVDLSEPRWVFLNTLFSLSESCIYGQLVDLKDQKCVPGDPSYDELYRTVNDSINAAHLEGQLKADIIDDPARFVDLDDDLAQTLVDLKRAGKKLFLATNSEWHYTRPMMSFLFDGRLGGQSWRELFDLVIVQAKKPAFFERTAPFVEVIDDDGNERPLQGGLKPGVIYRGGDAEAVQKYFDMDGGEILYVGDHVYADVHVTSRIRRWRTALVLRELEDEVLAEQLFGPEQRQLELLMNEKIALDEEQAMLRLALLRTAHGEAPPARMPASEAAMQERARQLRQQIEELDARISPLAQAASQLGHSRWGLAMRAGIDKSRLAREIEGHADVYTSRVSNLAHVTPYGYLRGPRGSLPHDVR
;
A
#
# COMPACT_ATOMS: atom_id res chain seq x y z
N MET A 1 15.54 -0.53 -1.13
CA MET A 1 14.90 -1.80 -0.72
C MET A 1 14.93 -1.87 0.81
N PHE A 2 13.81 -2.27 1.42
CA PHE A 2 13.62 -2.32 2.87
C PHE A 2 13.28 -3.75 3.31
N CYS A 3 13.78 -4.15 4.46
CA CYS A 3 13.75 -5.55 4.89
C CYS A 3 12.99 -5.69 6.22
N ASN A 4 11.83 -6.36 6.18
CA ASN A 4 11.08 -6.71 7.38
C ASN A 4 11.62 -8.01 8.01
N ARG A 5 11.92 -9.00 7.15
CA ARG A 5 12.50 -10.30 7.54
C ARG A 5 13.72 -10.57 6.68
N THR A 6 14.75 -11.14 7.29
CA THR A 6 16.01 -11.46 6.61
C THR A 6 15.77 -12.26 5.33
N LEU A 7 16.32 -11.79 4.22
CA LEU A 7 16.28 -12.44 2.91
C LEU A 7 17.70 -12.69 2.40
N ASN A 8 18.02 -13.97 2.17
CA ASN A 8 19.28 -14.39 1.58
C ASN A 8 19.09 -14.68 0.10
N MET A 9 19.54 -13.79 -0.77
CA MET A 9 19.41 -14.00 -2.23
C MET A 9 20.21 -15.18 -2.74
N ARG A 10 21.22 -15.66 -2.01
CA ARG A 10 21.99 -16.86 -2.41
C ARG A 10 21.16 -18.14 -2.30
N SER A 11 20.22 -18.20 -1.36
CA SER A 11 19.31 -19.35 -1.18
C SER A 11 18.02 -19.24 -2.00
N VAL A 12 17.81 -18.12 -2.69
CA VAL A 12 16.72 -17.97 -3.65
C VAL A 12 17.20 -18.51 -5.00
N HIS A 13 16.55 -19.53 -5.50
CA HIS A 13 16.89 -20.20 -6.77
C HIS A 13 15.91 -19.86 -7.90
N ALA A 14 14.66 -19.51 -7.55
CA ALA A 14 13.68 -19.00 -8.52
C ALA A 14 13.10 -17.67 -8.07
N VAL A 15 12.81 -16.78 -9.04
CA VAL A 15 12.13 -15.50 -8.80
C VAL A 15 10.92 -15.40 -9.73
N GLY A 16 9.74 -15.32 -9.12
CA GLY A 16 8.49 -15.09 -9.82
C GLY A 16 8.08 -13.63 -9.74
N PHE A 17 7.44 -13.15 -10.78
CA PHE A 17 6.99 -11.76 -10.87
C PHE A 17 5.52 -11.70 -11.26
N ASP A 18 4.80 -10.77 -10.65
CA ASP A 18 3.61 -10.22 -11.26
C ASP A 18 3.98 -9.26 -12.38
N MET A 19 3.01 -8.87 -13.22
CA MET A 19 3.22 -7.93 -14.31
C MET A 19 2.79 -6.51 -13.93
N ASP A 20 1.50 -6.33 -13.69
CA ASP A 20 0.88 -5.02 -13.51
C ASP A 20 1.33 -4.37 -12.19
N TYR A 21 1.74 -3.09 -12.23
CA TYR A 21 2.36 -2.37 -11.11
C TYR A 21 3.58 -3.06 -10.46
N THR A 22 4.09 -4.12 -11.08
CA THR A 22 5.30 -4.84 -10.63
C THR A 22 6.44 -4.70 -11.64
N LEU A 23 6.35 -5.38 -12.79
CA LEU A 23 7.28 -5.20 -13.90
C LEU A 23 6.90 -3.97 -14.74
N VAL A 24 5.60 -3.80 -15.01
CA VAL A 24 5.04 -2.64 -15.68
C VAL A 24 4.71 -1.57 -14.64
N HIS A 25 5.36 -0.42 -14.70
CA HIS A 25 4.99 0.74 -13.90
C HIS A 25 4.07 1.64 -14.71
N TYR A 26 2.85 1.83 -14.23
CA TYR A 26 1.91 2.73 -14.86
C TYR A 26 2.05 4.14 -14.29
N ASP A 27 1.87 5.15 -15.15
CA ASP A 27 1.50 6.49 -14.67
C ASP A 27 0.15 6.39 -13.97
N VAL A 28 0.19 6.52 -12.64
CA VAL A 28 -0.99 6.31 -11.79
C VAL A 28 -2.09 7.30 -12.12
N VAL A 29 -1.75 8.54 -12.44
CA VAL A 29 -2.74 9.58 -12.72
C VAL A 29 -3.44 9.32 -14.05
N GLU A 30 -2.68 8.99 -15.10
CA GLU A 30 -3.25 8.70 -16.43
C GLU A 30 -4.08 7.42 -16.41
N TRP A 31 -3.58 6.35 -15.78
CA TRP A 31 -4.30 5.10 -15.64
C TRP A 31 -5.61 5.27 -14.87
N GLU A 32 -5.54 5.87 -13.67
CA GLU A 32 -6.69 6.01 -12.79
C GLU A 32 -7.73 7.01 -13.33
N ALA A 33 -7.29 8.07 -14.01
CA ALA A 33 -8.20 8.97 -14.70
C ALA A 33 -8.97 8.24 -15.82
N ARG A 34 -8.30 7.33 -16.55
CA ARG A 34 -8.94 6.54 -17.60
C ARG A 34 -9.91 5.51 -17.02
N ALA A 35 -9.49 4.79 -15.97
CA ALA A 35 -10.35 3.85 -15.24
C ALA A 35 -11.60 4.54 -14.67
N TYR A 36 -11.40 5.71 -14.04
CA TYR A 36 -12.48 6.54 -13.52
C TYR A 36 -13.51 6.89 -14.62
N GLU A 37 -13.05 7.29 -15.80
CA GLU A 37 -13.92 7.67 -16.90
C GLU A 37 -14.76 6.49 -17.42
N HIS A 38 -14.19 5.29 -17.48
CA HIS A 38 -14.93 4.08 -17.83
C HIS A 38 -15.99 3.74 -16.77
N VAL A 39 -15.65 3.81 -15.50
CA VAL A 39 -16.59 3.56 -14.39
C VAL A 39 -17.69 4.62 -14.36
N ARG A 40 -17.33 5.89 -14.50
CA ARG A 40 -18.30 7.01 -14.56
C ARG A 40 -19.33 6.81 -15.65
N ARG A 41 -18.88 6.37 -16.84
CA ARG A 41 -19.77 6.11 -17.99
C ARG A 41 -20.76 4.99 -17.70
N LYS A 42 -20.29 3.89 -17.09
CA LYS A 42 -21.15 2.77 -16.67
C LYS A 42 -22.19 3.18 -15.62
N LEU A 43 -21.78 3.97 -14.65
CA LEU A 43 -22.69 4.48 -13.61
C LEU A 43 -23.72 5.45 -14.21
N LEU A 44 -23.33 6.26 -15.21
CA LEU A 44 -24.25 7.12 -15.95
C LEU A 44 -25.30 6.29 -16.73
N ASP A 45 -24.88 5.22 -17.39
CA ASP A 45 -25.76 4.29 -18.10
C ASP A 45 -26.75 3.57 -17.15
N GLN A 46 -26.37 3.39 -15.89
CA GLN A 46 -27.24 2.88 -14.82
C GLN A 46 -28.19 3.97 -14.25
N GLY A 47 -28.13 5.21 -14.74
CA GLY A 47 -29.01 6.30 -14.33
C GLY A 47 -28.52 7.08 -13.10
N LEU A 48 -27.27 6.92 -12.68
CA LEU A 48 -26.70 7.68 -11.58
C LEU A 48 -26.26 9.09 -12.08
N PRO A 49 -26.40 10.14 -11.26
CA PRO A 49 -26.15 11.53 -11.67
C PRO A 49 -24.65 11.89 -11.62
N VAL A 50 -23.82 11.10 -12.28
CA VAL A 50 -22.33 11.24 -12.25
C VAL A 50 -21.76 12.00 -13.46
N GLY A 51 -22.61 12.60 -14.29
CA GLY A 51 -22.21 13.22 -15.56
C GLY A 51 -21.15 14.30 -15.43
N ASP A 52 -21.24 15.14 -14.40
CA ASP A 52 -20.35 16.29 -14.18
C ASP A 52 -19.16 15.95 -13.26
N LEU A 53 -19.08 14.74 -12.72
CA LEU A 53 -18.00 14.32 -11.84
C LEU A 53 -16.69 14.17 -12.61
N LYS A 54 -15.59 14.52 -11.94
CA LYS A 54 -14.23 14.43 -12.50
C LYS A 54 -13.29 13.74 -11.53
N PHE A 55 -12.33 13.01 -12.07
CA PHE A 55 -11.26 12.42 -11.28
C PHE A 55 -10.38 13.51 -10.63
N ASP A 56 -10.10 13.35 -9.33
CA ASP A 56 -9.11 14.15 -8.62
C ASP A 56 -8.21 13.21 -7.78
N ALA A 57 -7.01 12.96 -8.28
CA ALA A 57 -6.02 12.09 -7.65
C ALA A 57 -5.58 12.57 -6.24
N ARG A 58 -5.88 13.83 -5.88
CA ARG A 58 -5.52 14.41 -4.58
C ARG A 58 -6.53 14.13 -3.48
N LEU A 59 -7.66 13.50 -3.80
CA LEU A 59 -8.71 13.23 -2.80
C LEU A 59 -8.31 12.09 -1.87
N PHE A 60 -7.76 11.01 -2.41
CA PHE A 60 -7.49 9.78 -1.68
C PHE A 60 -6.10 9.23 -1.96
N ALA A 61 -5.69 8.25 -1.18
CA ALA A 61 -4.38 7.61 -1.27
C ALA A 61 -4.52 6.10 -1.04
N ARG A 62 -3.53 5.31 -1.47
CA ARG A 62 -3.43 3.89 -1.12
C ARG A 62 -3.33 3.70 0.40
N GLY A 63 -3.88 2.60 0.89
CA GLY A 63 -3.81 2.23 2.30
C GLY A 63 -4.88 2.86 3.18
N LEU A 64 -5.83 3.57 2.58
CA LEU A 64 -7.06 4.01 3.24
C LEU A 64 -8.07 2.86 3.31
N ILE A 65 -9.15 3.07 4.05
CA ILE A 65 -10.18 2.07 4.31
C ILE A 65 -11.54 2.73 4.12
N ILE A 66 -12.40 2.12 3.33
CA ILE A 66 -13.79 2.56 3.20
C ILE A 66 -14.60 1.97 4.35
N ASP A 67 -15.33 2.81 5.05
CA ASP A 67 -16.38 2.45 5.99
C ASP A 67 -17.72 2.51 5.26
N VAL A 68 -18.20 1.36 4.80
CA VAL A 68 -19.42 1.28 3.99
C VAL A 68 -20.70 1.53 4.81
N GLN A 69 -20.62 1.54 6.15
CA GLN A 69 -21.76 1.86 6.99
C GLN A 69 -21.97 3.38 7.13
N GLU A 70 -20.89 4.12 7.27
CA GLU A 70 -20.93 5.55 7.53
C GLU A 70 -20.69 6.41 6.27
N GLY A 71 -20.39 5.81 5.11
CA GLY A 71 -20.01 6.55 3.91
C GLY A 71 -18.66 7.29 4.04
N ASN A 72 -17.80 6.81 4.92
CA ASN A 72 -16.53 7.45 5.21
C ASN A 72 -15.36 6.72 4.56
N ILE A 73 -14.31 7.47 4.29
CA ILE A 73 -13.00 6.91 3.97
C ILE A 73 -12.05 7.30 5.10
N VAL A 74 -11.36 6.33 5.67
CA VAL A 74 -10.60 6.53 6.89
C VAL A 74 -9.16 6.07 6.76
N LYS A 75 -8.30 6.68 7.56
CA LYS A 75 -6.94 6.23 7.81
C LYS A 75 -6.84 5.69 9.23
N ALA A 76 -6.40 4.45 9.37
CA ALA A 76 -6.22 3.82 10.67
C ALA A 76 -4.75 3.55 10.98
N ASN A 77 -4.40 3.56 12.26
CA ASN A 77 -3.10 3.12 12.72
C ASN A 77 -3.03 1.58 12.81
N ARG A 78 -1.87 1.04 13.18
CA ARG A 78 -1.64 -0.41 13.28
C ARG A 78 -2.55 -1.13 14.27
N PHE A 79 -3.15 -0.42 15.21
CA PHE A 79 -4.07 -0.99 16.20
C PHE A 79 -5.53 -0.94 15.74
N GLY A 80 -5.82 -0.26 14.62
CA GLY A 80 -7.17 -0.10 14.10
C GLY A 80 -7.86 1.21 14.53
N TYR A 81 -7.19 2.10 15.28
CA TYR A 81 -7.76 3.40 15.61
C TYR A 81 -7.74 4.33 14.41
N VAL A 82 -8.88 4.95 14.12
CA VAL A 82 -9.03 5.93 13.05
C VAL A 82 -8.33 7.22 13.45
N THR A 83 -7.34 7.63 12.64
CA THR A 83 -6.54 8.84 12.88
C THR A 83 -6.98 10.01 12.00
N ARG A 84 -7.55 9.71 10.83
CA ARG A 84 -8.16 10.68 9.90
C ARG A 84 -9.37 10.05 9.22
N ALA A 85 -10.36 10.86 8.92
CA ALA A 85 -11.55 10.43 8.20
C ALA A 85 -12.05 11.53 7.26
N ALA A 86 -12.62 11.13 6.12
CA ALA A 86 -13.40 11.98 5.24
C ALA A 86 -14.78 11.36 5.08
N HIS A 87 -15.84 12.17 5.13
CA HIS A 87 -17.19 11.80 4.72
C HIS A 87 -17.39 12.27 3.28
N GLY A 88 -17.68 11.34 2.39
CA GLY A 88 -17.61 11.65 0.97
C GLY A 88 -16.24 12.22 0.61
N THR A 89 -16.20 13.40 0.00
CA THR A 89 -14.94 14.08 -0.35
C THR A 89 -14.45 15.07 0.71
N LYS A 90 -15.14 15.26 1.84
CA LYS A 90 -14.84 16.28 2.85
C LYS A 90 -14.17 15.68 4.08
N MET A 91 -13.00 16.22 4.46
CA MET A 91 -12.35 15.80 5.71
C MET A 91 -13.22 16.14 6.91
N LEU A 92 -13.37 15.18 7.82
CA LEU A 92 -14.03 15.39 9.10
C LEU A 92 -13.12 16.19 10.04
N SER A 93 -13.72 17.08 10.84
CA SER A 93 -13.03 17.69 11.96
C SER A 93 -12.70 16.65 13.03
N HIS A 94 -11.74 16.95 13.91
CA HIS A 94 -11.38 16.05 15.02
C HIS A 94 -12.59 15.70 15.89
N GLU A 95 -13.47 16.66 16.16
CA GLU A 95 -14.69 16.43 16.95
C GLU A 95 -15.67 15.49 16.23
N GLN A 96 -15.90 15.70 14.92
CA GLN A 96 -16.77 14.84 14.12
C GLN A 96 -16.21 13.41 14.05
N GLN A 97 -14.90 13.26 13.75
CA GLN A 97 -14.23 11.97 13.73
C GLN A 97 -14.35 11.25 15.09
N ARG A 98 -14.10 11.96 16.19
CA ARG A 98 -14.18 11.39 17.52
C ARG A 98 -15.59 10.94 17.88
N ARG A 99 -16.62 11.67 17.44
CA ARG A 99 -18.02 11.29 17.65
C ARG A 99 -18.37 9.94 17.01
N VAL A 100 -17.82 9.67 15.84
CA VAL A 100 -18.11 8.42 15.10
C VAL A 100 -17.19 7.27 15.54
N TYR A 101 -15.90 7.55 15.81
CA TYR A 101 -14.89 6.50 15.93
C TYR A 101 -14.26 6.36 17.33
N SER A 102 -14.74 7.05 18.36
CA SER A 102 -14.16 6.94 19.71
C SER A 102 -14.25 5.53 20.31
N GLU A 103 -15.28 4.76 19.93
CA GLU A 103 -15.54 3.40 20.43
C GLU A 103 -15.44 2.34 19.33
N VAL A 104 -14.96 2.71 18.14
CA VAL A 104 -14.88 1.84 16.97
C VAL A 104 -13.43 1.73 16.52
N TRP A 105 -13.01 0.52 16.26
CA TRP A 105 -11.74 0.27 15.59
C TRP A 105 -11.92 -0.48 14.27
N VAL A 106 -10.95 -0.35 13.40
CA VAL A 106 -10.95 -1.02 12.09
C VAL A 106 -10.49 -2.46 12.25
N ASP A 107 -11.39 -3.40 11.99
CA ASP A 107 -11.08 -4.82 11.81
C ASP A 107 -11.37 -5.23 10.36
N LEU A 108 -10.31 -5.47 9.58
CA LEU A 108 -10.42 -5.81 8.15
C LEU A 108 -11.07 -7.19 7.91
N SER A 109 -11.37 -7.97 8.93
CA SER A 109 -12.14 -9.21 8.81
C SER A 109 -13.66 -8.96 8.75
N GLU A 110 -14.11 -7.77 9.13
CA GLU A 110 -15.53 -7.39 9.10
C GLU A 110 -15.91 -6.83 7.72
N PRO A 111 -17.09 -7.16 7.18
CA PRO A 111 -17.54 -6.66 5.87
C PRO A 111 -17.82 -5.15 5.82
N ARG A 112 -17.85 -4.48 6.98
CA ARG A 112 -17.93 -3.02 7.08
C ARG A 112 -16.74 -2.31 6.44
N TRP A 113 -15.55 -2.95 6.47
CA TRP A 113 -14.30 -2.31 6.14
C TRP A 113 -13.74 -2.81 4.82
N VAL A 114 -13.55 -1.93 3.86
CA VAL A 114 -12.90 -2.25 2.59
C VAL A 114 -11.55 -1.59 2.52
N PHE A 115 -10.50 -2.40 2.44
CA PHE A 115 -9.13 -1.92 2.44
C PHE A 115 -8.62 -1.61 1.03
N LEU A 116 -8.29 -0.35 0.78
CA LEU A 116 -7.73 0.16 -0.48
C LEU A 116 -6.23 -0.17 -0.55
N ASN A 117 -5.90 -1.40 -0.87
CA ASN A 117 -4.55 -1.95 -0.76
C ASN A 117 -3.74 -1.94 -2.05
N THR A 118 -4.32 -1.45 -3.15
CA THR A 118 -3.67 -1.32 -4.46
C THR A 118 -3.79 0.10 -5.00
N LEU A 119 -2.95 0.46 -5.98
CA LEU A 119 -3.07 1.73 -6.68
C LEU A 119 -4.31 1.78 -7.60
N PHE A 120 -4.84 0.63 -8.02
CA PHE A 120 -6.09 0.53 -8.78
C PHE A 120 -7.34 1.01 -8.02
N SER A 121 -7.22 1.30 -6.72
CA SER A 121 -8.35 1.72 -5.88
C SER A 121 -8.54 3.25 -5.80
N LEU A 122 -7.73 4.06 -6.48
CA LEU A 122 -7.85 5.51 -6.40
C LEU A 122 -9.07 6.04 -7.16
N SER A 123 -9.34 5.51 -8.36
CA SER A 123 -10.56 5.83 -9.12
C SER A 123 -11.81 5.37 -8.37
N GLU A 124 -11.77 4.18 -7.76
CA GLU A 124 -12.84 3.63 -6.93
C GLU A 124 -13.18 4.54 -5.75
N SER A 125 -12.18 4.89 -4.95
CA SER A 125 -12.36 5.75 -3.79
C SER A 125 -12.82 7.16 -4.17
N CYS A 126 -12.32 7.69 -5.29
CA CYS A 126 -12.70 9.01 -5.78
C CYS A 126 -14.17 9.05 -6.18
N ILE A 127 -14.64 8.12 -7.01
CA ILE A 127 -16.03 8.10 -7.47
C ILE A 127 -16.99 7.73 -6.34
N TYR A 128 -16.60 6.81 -5.44
CA TYR A 128 -17.39 6.48 -4.27
C TYR A 128 -17.59 7.69 -3.36
N GLY A 129 -16.50 8.40 -3.00
CA GLY A 129 -16.60 9.61 -2.16
C GLY A 129 -17.48 10.69 -2.77
N GLN A 130 -17.40 10.90 -4.09
CA GLN A 130 -18.26 11.83 -4.79
C GLN A 130 -19.73 11.39 -4.83
N LEU A 131 -20.00 10.08 -4.95
CA LEU A 131 -21.36 9.55 -4.87
C LEU A 131 -21.96 9.68 -3.48
N VAL A 132 -21.17 9.54 -2.41
CA VAL A 132 -21.59 9.82 -1.03
C VAL A 132 -22.03 11.28 -0.91
N ASP A 133 -21.25 12.24 -1.45
CA ASP A 133 -21.63 13.66 -1.45
C ASP A 133 -22.96 13.91 -2.20
N LEU A 134 -23.19 13.23 -3.34
CA LEU A 134 -24.43 13.33 -4.11
C LEU A 134 -25.63 12.70 -3.39
N LYS A 135 -25.40 11.56 -2.70
CA LYS A 135 -26.44 10.92 -1.88
C LYS A 135 -26.90 11.83 -0.76
N ASP A 136 -25.99 12.45 -0.03
CA ASP A 136 -26.31 13.37 1.07
C ASP A 136 -27.07 14.60 0.61
N GLN A 137 -26.82 15.03 -0.63
CA GLN A 137 -27.58 16.08 -1.30
C GLN A 137 -28.94 15.58 -1.84
N LYS A 138 -29.28 14.29 -1.63
CA LYS A 138 -30.49 13.63 -2.16
C LYS A 138 -30.61 13.66 -3.69
N CYS A 139 -29.47 13.68 -4.37
CA CYS A 139 -29.40 13.65 -5.83
C CYS A 139 -29.43 12.23 -6.40
N VAL A 140 -29.12 11.18 -5.59
CA VAL A 140 -29.07 9.79 -6.03
C VAL A 140 -30.48 9.18 -5.99
N PRO A 141 -30.99 8.64 -7.11
CA PRO A 141 -32.31 8.00 -7.15
C PRO A 141 -32.41 6.80 -6.20
N GLY A 142 -33.57 6.64 -5.55
CA GLY A 142 -33.84 5.48 -4.69
C GLY A 142 -33.22 5.56 -3.29
N ASP A 143 -32.43 6.58 -3.00
CA ASP A 143 -31.77 6.79 -1.69
C ASP A 143 -31.07 5.54 -1.14
N PRO A 144 -30.16 4.90 -1.92
CA PRO A 144 -29.47 3.68 -1.50
C PRO A 144 -28.63 3.92 -0.24
N SER A 145 -28.37 2.89 0.55
CA SER A 145 -27.38 2.95 1.64
C SER A 145 -25.96 3.18 1.10
N TYR A 146 -25.02 3.58 1.94
CA TYR A 146 -23.62 3.74 1.55
C TYR A 146 -22.98 2.41 1.11
N ASP A 147 -23.38 1.29 1.70
CA ASP A 147 -22.96 -0.06 1.30
C ASP A 147 -23.49 -0.44 -0.09
N GLU A 148 -24.74 -0.14 -0.41
CA GLU A 148 -25.31 -0.36 -1.75
C GLU A 148 -24.62 0.50 -2.80
N LEU A 149 -24.31 1.76 -2.48
CA LEU A 149 -23.50 2.62 -3.37
C LEU A 149 -22.12 2.03 -3.60
N TYR A 150 -21.47 1.56 -2.53
CA TYR A 150 -20.15 0.93 -2.67
C TYR A 150 -20.20 -0.30 -3.59
N ARG A 151 -21.16 -1.19 -3.39
CA ARG A 151 -21.34 -2.37 -4.27
C ARG A 151 -21.55 -1.97 -5.72
N THR A 152 -22.39 -0.96 -5.97
CA THR A 152 -22.63 -0.47 -7.34
C THR A 152 -21.33 0.05 -7.99
N VAL A 153 -20.50 0.78 -7.25
CA VAL A 153 -19.20 1.24 -7.74
C VAL A 153 -18.27 0.05 -8.00
N ASN A 154 -18.13 -0.86 -7.04
CA ASN A 154 -17.24 -2.02 -7.15
C ASN A 154 -17.63 -2.94 -8.31
N ASP A 155 -18.92 -3.21 -8.51
CA ASP A 155 -19.43 -4.00 -9.65
C ASP A 155 -19.12 -3.30 -10.98
N SER A 156 -19.26 -1.98 -11.05
CA SER A 156 -18.94 -1.19 -12.24
C SER A 156 -17.46 -1.18 -12.56
N ILE A 157 -16.58 -1.15 -11.55
CA ILE A 157 -15.12 -1.27 -11.71
C ILE A 157 -14.75 -2.65 -12.23
N ASN A 158 -15.26 -3.71 -11.60
CA ASN A 158 -15.01 -5.08 -12.02
C ASN A 158 -15.47 -5.31 -13.47
N ALA A 159 -16.63 -4.77 -13.84
CA ALA A 159 -17.13 -4.83 -15.22
C ALA A 159 -16.23 -4.05 -16.20
N ALA A 160 -15.74 -2.86 -15.83
CA ALA A 160 -14.83 -2.07 -16.67
C ALA A 160 -13.50 -2.79 -16.93
N HIS A 161 -12.96 -3.48 -15.92
CA HIS A 161 -11.75 -4.30 -16.08
C HIS A 161 -11.98 -5.54 -16.95
N LEU A 162 -13.16 -6.18 -16.86
CA LEU A 162 -13.49 -7.37 -17.64
C LEU A 162 -13.78 -7.06 -19.12
N GLU A 163 -14.36 -5.92 -19.44
CA GLU A 163 -14.71 -5.53 -20.81
C GLU A 163 -13.51 -5.21 -21.70
N GLY A 164 -12.31 -5.09 -21.14
CA GLY A 164 -11.07 -4.94 -21.89
C GLY A 164 -10.85 -3.60 -22.59
N GLN A 165 -11.80 -2.66 -22.54
CA GLN A 165 -11.69 -1.36 -23.21
C GLN A 165 -10.53 -0.52 -22.63
N LEU A 166 -10.39 -0.50 -21.29
CA LEU A 166 -9.28 0.18 -20.63
C LEU A 166 -7.93 -0.40 -21.07
N LYS A 167 -7.82 -1.73 -21.14
CA LYS A 167 -6.62 -2.41 -21.61
C LYS A 167 -6.33 -2.15 -23.09
N ALA A 168 -7.36 -2.05 -23.93
CA ALA A 168 -7.21 -1.68 -25.35
C ALA A 168 -6.64 -0.27 -25.49
N ASP A 169 -7.15 0.72 -24.75
CA ASP A 169 -6.64 2.08 -24.76
C ASP A 169 -5.14 2.14 -24.39
N ILE A 170 -4.69 1.29 -23.45
CA ILE A 170 -3.30 1.23 -23.02
C ILE A 170 -2.40 0.57 -24.07
N ILE A 171 -2.89 -0.49 -24.73
CA ILE A 171 -2.16 -1.14 -25.83
C ILE A 171 -1.98 -0.19 -27.01
N ASP A 172 -2.98 0.65 -27.28
CA ASP A 172 -2.95 1.61 -28.39
C ASP A 172 -1.92 2.74 -28.18
N ASP A 173 -1.69 3.16 -26.94
CA ASP A 173 -0.71 4.21 -26.60
C ASP A 173 0.03 3.88 -25.27
N PRO A 174 0.85 2.83 -25.23
CA PRO A 174 1.51 2.41 -24.00
C PRO A 174 2.50 3.45 -23.46
N ALA A 175 3.07 4.29 -24.32
CA ALA A 175 4.01 5.34 -23.91
C ALA A 175 3.35 6.44 -23.04
N ARG A 176 2.05 6.62 -23.15
CA ARG A 176 1.29 7.54 -22.30
C ARG A 176 1.06 6.99 -20.91
N PHE A 177 0.86 5.69 -20.79
CA PHE A 177 0.42 5.04 -19.56
C PHE A 177 1.52 4.34 -18.77
N VAL A 178 2.70 4.14 -19.37
CA VAL A 178 3.77 3.35 -18.76
C VAL A 178 5.01 4.20 -18.53
N ASP A 179 5.44 4.26 -17.28
CA ASP A 179 6.75 4.75 -16.89
C ASP A 179 7.80 3.66 -17.11
N LEU A 180 8.68 3.85 -18.09
CA LEU A 180 9.76 2.91 -18.37
C LEU A 180 10.84 2.96 -17.29
N ASP A 181 11.28 1.77 -16.88
CA ASP A 181 12.39 1.57 -15.96
C ASP A 181 13.61 1.00 -16.75
N ASP A 182 14.58 1.86 -17.04
CA ASP A 182 15.72 1.50 -17.89
C ASP A 182 16.60 0.40 -17.28
N ASP A 183 16.61 0.26 -15.95
CA ASP A 183 17.41 -0.73 -15.23
C ASP A 183 16.73 -2.10 -15.11
N LEU A 184 15.44 -2.19 -15.44
CA LEU A 184 14.64 -3.41 -15.25
C LEU A 184 15.18 -4.58 -16.09
N ALA A 185 15.40 -4.34 -17.39
CA ALA A 185 15.85 -5.39 -18.32
C ALA A 185 17.19 -5.97 -17.87
N GLN A 186 18.17 -5.12 -17.54
CA GLN A 186 19.48 -5.55 -17.07
C GLN A 186 19.38 -6.30 -15.73
N THR A 187 18.54 -5.86 -14.83
CA THR A 187 18.31 -6.52 -13.53
C THR A 187 17.84 -7.97 -13.71
N LEU A 188 16.87 -8.22 -14.60
CA LEU A 188 16.39 -9.58 -14.89
C LEU A 188 17.45 -10.44 -15.58
N VAL A 189 18.20 -9.86 -16.50
CA VAL A 189 19.34 -10.53 -17.16
C VAL A 189 20.38 -10.96 -16.13
N ASP A 190 20.71 -10.12 -15.17
CA ASP A 190 21.69 -10.43 -14.11
C ASP A 190 21.20 -11.54 -13.18
N LEU A 191 19.92 -11.54 -12.81
CA LEU A 191 19.31 -12.65 -12.06
C LEU A 191 19.42 -13.96 -12.84
N LYS A 192 19.10 -13.96 -14.13
CA LYS A 192 19.18 -15.15 -14.99
C LYS A 192 20.62 -15.63 -15.15
N ARG A 193 21.57 -14.74 -15.42
CA ARG A 193 23.01 -15.04 -15.53
C ARG A 193 23.59 -15.60 -14.23
N ALA A 194 23.05 -15.21 -13.09
CA ALA A 194 23.39 -15.76 -11.79
C ALA A 194 22.77 -17.16 -11.52
N GLY A 195 22.13 -17.75 -12.53
CA GLY A 195 21.56 -19.10 -12.48
C GLY A 195 20.16 -19.18 -11.84
N LYS A 196 19.49 -18.04 -11.60
CA LYS A 196 18.13 -18.06 -11.06
C LYS A 196 17.12 -18.36 -12.16
N LYS A 197 16.12 -19.16 -11.83
CA LYS A 197 14.95 -19.39 -12.68
C LYS A 197 14.00 -18.22 -12.56
N LEU A 198 13.53 -17.67 -13.69
CA LEU A 198 12.59 -16.57 -13.70
C LEU A 198 11.24 -17.05 -14.25
N PHE A 199 10.15 -16.63 -13.61
CA PHE A 199 8.81 -16.90 -14.12
C PHE A 199 7.89 -15.69 -13.93
N LEU A 200 6.97 -15.54 -14.86
CA LEU A 200 5.90 -14.56 -14.82
C LEU A 200 4.60 -15.26 -14.41
N ALA A 201 3.84 -14.70 -13.47
CA ALA A 201 2.50 -15.16 -13.14
C ALA A 201 1.59 -13.95 -12.93
N THR A 202 0.82 -13.59 -13.96
CA THR A 202 -0.08 -12.44 -13.98
C THR A 202 -1.54 -12.84 -14.07
N ASN A 203 -2.44 -12.01 -13.52
CA ASN A 203 -3.88 -12.16 -13.73
C ASN A 203 -4.34 -11.65 -15.10
N SER A 204 -3.49 -10.92 -15.80
CA SER A 204 -3.79 -10.39 -17.13
C SER A 204 -3.80 -11.47 -18.21
N GLU A 205 -4.58 -11.25 -19.27
CA GLU A 205 -4.73 -12.15 -20.42
C GLU A 205 -3.50 -12.04 -21.35
N TRP A 206 -3.34 -13.06 -22.21
CA TRP A 206 -2.20 -13.13 -23.14
C TRP A 206 -2.16 -11.95 -24.13
N HIS A 207 -3.29 -11.58 -24.71
CA HIS A 207 -3.34 -10.48 -25.67
C HIS A 207 -3.04 -9.09 -25.06
N TYR A 208 -3.12 -8.95 -23.75
CA TYR A 208 -2.63 -7.78 -23.02
C TYR A 208 -1.18 -7.95 -22.56
N THR A 209 -0.84 -9.11 -22.00
CA THR A 209 0.50 -9.37 -21.46
C THR A 209 1.56 -9.28 -22.55
N ARG A 210 1.30 -9.84 -23.73
CA ARG A 210 2.27 -9.85 -24.83
C ARG A 210 2.71 -8.45 -25.26
N PRO A 211 1.82 -7.54 -25.70
CA PRO A 211 2.24 -6.19 -26.11
C PRO A 211 2.88 -5.39 -24.98
N MET A 212 2.42 -5.52 -23.74
CA MET A 212 3.00 -4.81 -22.59
C MET A 212 4.43 -5.28 -22.30
N MET A 213 4.68 -6.59 -22.30
CA MET A 213 6.02 -7.14 -22.10
C MET A 213 6.93 -6.79 -23.28
N SER A 214 6.42 -6.80 -24.52
CA SER A 214 7.18 -6.35 -25.70
C SER A 214 7.53 -4.86 -25.55
N PHE A 215 6.63 -4.02 -25.15
CA PHE A 215 6.90 -2.58 -24.93
C PHE A 215 7.99 -2.34 -23.88
N LEU A 216 7.99 -3.12 -22.79
CA LEU A 216 8.99 -3.00 -21.73
C LEU A 216 10.39 -3.45 -22.18
N PHE A 217 10.50 -4.53 -22.95
CA PHE A 217 11.76 -5.25 -23.12
C PHE A 217 12.31 -5.23 -24.54
N ASP A 218 11.46 -5.07 -25.58
CA ASP A 218 11.95 -5.09 -26.95
C ASP A 218 12.91 -3.93 -27.22
N GLY A 219 14.05 -4.24 -27.83
CA GLY A 219 15.15 -3.30 -28.04
C GLY A 219 16.08 -3.10 -26.84
N ARG A 220 15.75 -3.58 -25.63
CA ARG A 220 16.55 -3.42 -24.40
C ARG A 220 17.32 -4.69 -23.99
N LEU A 221 17.09 -5.80 -24.70
CA LEU A 221 17.70 -7.11 -24.42
C LEU A 221 18.77 -7.51 -25.44
N GLY A 222 19.34 -6.55 -26.18
CA GLY A 222 20.39 -6.84 -27.17
C GLY A 222 19.92 -7.74 -28.32
N GLY A 223 18.65 -7.68 -28.68
CA GLY A 223 18.06 -8.46 -29.77
C GLY A 223 17.43 -9.81 -29.33
N GLN A 224 17.51 -10.16 -28.07
CA GLN A 224 16.80 -11.33 -27.51
C GLN A 224 15.32 -11.00 -27.26
N SER A 225 14.46 -12.00 -27.39
CA SER A 225 13.05 -11.87 -27.02
C SER A 225 12.90 -11.85 -25.49
N TRP A 226 11.97 -11.03 -24.97
CA TRP A 226 11.63 -11.04 -23.56
C TRP A 226 11.17 -12.42 -23.05
N ARG A 227 10.59 -13.25 -23.93
CA ARG A 227 10.18 -14.62 -23.62
C ARG A 227 11.35 -15.49 -23.17
N GLU A 228 12.54 -15.22 -23.69
CA GLU A 228 13.77 -15.95 -23.32
C GLU A 228 14.26 -15.63 -21.91
N LEU A 229 13.81 -14.52 -21.30
CA LEU A 229 14.10 -14.21 -19.91
C LEU A 229 13.42 -15.17 -18.95
N PHE A 230 12.21 -15.62 -19.27
CA PHE A 230 11.39 -16.39 -18.36
C PHE A 230 11.42 -17.90 -18.70
N ASP A 231 11.64 -18.71 -17.68
CA ASP A 231 11.55 -20.17 -17.78
C ASP A 231 10.08 -20.62 -17.87
N LEU A 232 9.16 -19.88 -17.26
CA LEU A 232 7.70 -20.06 -17.38
C LEU A 232 7.00 -18.69 -17.49
N VAL A 233 5.96 -18.64 -18.35
CA VAL A 233 5.06 -17.50 -18.44
C VAL A 233 3.63 -18.01 -18.20
N ILE A 234 2.97 -17.46 -17.18
CA ILE A 234 1.63 -17.86 -16.77
C ILE A 234 0.72 -16.64 -16.80
N VAL A 235 -0.28 -16.65 -17.67
CA VAL A 235 -1.29 -15.61 -17.81
C VAL A 235 -2.62 -16.07 -17.21
N GLN A 236 -3.51 -15.14 -16.87
CA GLN A 236 -4.79 -15.46 -16.22
C GLN A 236 -4.61 -16.45 -15.05
N ALA A 237 -3.58 -16.23 -14.24
CA ALA A 237 -3.23 -17.09 -13.10
C ALA A 237 -4.37 -17.17 -12.06
N LYS A 238 -5.24 -16.14 -12.02
CA LYS A 238 -6.34 -16.01 -11.05
C LYS A 238 -5.85 -15.96 -9.59
N LYS A 239 -4.79 -15.18 -9.34
CA LYS A 239 -4.35 -14.89 -7.97
C LYS A 239 -5.48 -14.20 -7.18
N PRO A 240 -5.73 -14.54 -5.91
CA PRO A 240 -4.93 -15.39 -5.02
C PRO A 240 -5.16 -16.92 -5.18
N ALA A 241 -6.21 -17.36 -5.89
CA ALA A 241 -6.54 -18.79 -6.04
C ALA A 241 -5.38 -19.62 -6.61
N PHE A 242 -4.52 -19.04 -7.45
CA PHE A 242 -3.28 -19.65 -7.96
C PHE A 242 -2.38 -20.21 -6.85
N PHE A 243 -2.30 -19.50 -5.72
CA PHE A 243 -1.49 -19.93 -4.56
C PHE A 243 -2.26 -20.87 -3.62
N GLU A 244 -3.58 -20.86 -3.65
CA GLU A 244 -4.43 -21.57 -2.68
C GLU A 244 -4.84 -22.96 -3.15
N ARG A 245 -5.16 -23.08 -4.44
CA ARG A 245 -5.88 -24.24 -4.97
C ARG A 245 -5.14 -24.85 -6.15
N THR A 246 -5.32 -26.15 -6.34
CA THR A 246 -4.87 -26.83 -7.56
C THR A 246 -5.82 -26.48 -8.71
N ALA A 247 -5.26 -26.16 -9.87
CA ALA A 247 -6.00 -25.82 -11.08
C ALA A 247 -5.26 -26.32 -12.33
N PRO A 248 -6.00 -26.69 -13.42
CA PRO A 248 -5.37 -27.15 -14.64
C PRO A 248 -4.65 -26.02 -15.37
N PHE A 249 -3.53 -26.37 -16.00
CA PHE A 249 -2.86 -25.53 -16.98
C PHE A 249 -3.41 -25.77 -18.38
N VAL A 250 -3.46 -24.70 -19.16
CA VAL A 250 -3.77 -24.73 -20.59
C VAL A 250 -2.61 -24.10 -21.34
N GLU A 251 -2.12 -24.70 -22.41
CA GLU A 251 -1.04 -24.14 -23.24
C GLU A 251 -1.61 -23.09 -24.20
N VAL A 252 -0.98 -21.91 -24.26
CA VAL A 252 -1.19 -20.89 -25.30
C VAL A 252 -0.23 -21.20 -26.43
N ILE A 253 -0.74 -21.56 -27.60
CA ILE A 253 0.05 -22.17 -28.69
C ILE A 253 0.55 -21.16 -29.73
N ASP A 254 -0.04 -19.98 -29.78
CA ASP A 254 0.34 -18.93 -30.73
C ASP A 254 0.11 -17.52 -30.18
N ASP A 255 0.48 -16.53 -30.96
CA ASP A 255 0.36 -15.13 -30.62
C ASP A 255 -1.09 -14.61 -30.62
N ASP A 256 -1.99 -15.29 -31.29
CA ASP A 256 -3.43 -14.99 -31.30
C ASP A 256 -4.14 -15.51 -30.05
N GLY A 257 -3.40 -16.25 -29.19
CA GLY A 257 -3.95 -16.76 -27.92
C GLY A 257 -4.74 -18.04 -28.07
N ASN A 258 -4.58 -18.80 -29.18
CA ASN A 258 -5.20 -20.10 -29.32
C ASN A 258 -4.69 -21.06 -28.25
N GLU A 259 -5.55 -21.91 -27.75
CA GLU A 259 -5.28 -22.73 -26.58
C GLU A 259 -5.46 -24.22 -26.86
N ARG A 260 -4.69 -25.04 -26.12
CA ARG A 260 -4.90 -26.48 -26.04
C ARG A 260 -4.70 -26.98 -24.60
N PRO A 261 -5.38 -28.05 -24.18
CA PRO A 261 -5.15 -28.68 -22.90
C PRO A 261 -3.68 -29.10 -22.73
N LEU A 262 -3.11 -28.90 -21.55
CA LEU A 262 -1.73 -29.34 -21.23
C LEU A 262 -1.63 -30.87 -21.43
N GLN A 263 -0.64 -31.27 -22.23
CA GLN A 263 -0.27 -32.68 -22.40
C GLN A 263 1.11 -32.96 -21.76
N GLY A 264 1.09 -33.73 -20.67
CA GLY A 264 2.30 -34.04 -19.93
C GLY A 264 2.63 -32.96 -18.89
N GLY A 265 3.91 -32.73 -18.60
CA GLY A 265 4.38 -31.72 -17.62
C GLY A 265 4.65 -30.35 -18.25
N LEU A 266 4.87 -29.36 -17.38
CA LEU A 266 5.31 -28.01 -17.79
C LEU A 266 6.65 -28.08 -18.54
N LYS A 267 6.83 -27.18 -19.50
CA LYS A 267 8.04 -27.09 -20.37
C LYS A 267 8.55 -25.66 -20.41
N PRO A 268 9.87 -25.45 -20.52
CA PRO A 268 10.42 -24.12 -20.65
C PRO A 268 10.01 -23.46 -21.97
N GLY A 269 9.83 -22.13 -21.95
CA GLY A 269 9.51 -21.34 -23.12
C GLY A 269 8.06 -21.48 -23.63
N VAL A 270 7.22 -22.25 -22.96
CA VAL A 270 5.80 -22.37 -23.25
C VAL A 270 5.02 -21.38 -22.37
N ILE A 271 4.00 -20.79 -22.98
CA ILE A 271 3.08 -19.88 -22.30
C ILE A 271 1.87 -20.66 -21.82
N TYR A 272 1.50 -20.46 -20.57
CA TYR A 272 0.40 -21.16 -19.94
C TYR A 272 -0.69 -20.21 -19.48
N ARG A 273 -1.94 -20.66 -19.50
CA ARG A 273 -3.06 -19.99 -18.85
C ARG A 273 -3.52 -20.81 -17.64
N GLY A 274 -3.81 -20.11 -16.55
CA GLY A 274 -4.31 -20.73 -15.31
C GLY A 274 -3.22 -21.47 -14.54
N GLY A 275 -3.53 -22.67 -14.07
CA GLY A 275 -2.63 -23.46 -13.26
C GLY A 275 -2.52 -23.06 -11.80
N ASP A 276 -1.51 -23.58 -11.11
CA ASP A 276 -1.29 -23.36 -9.70
C ASP A 276 0.20 -23.32 -9.30
N ALA A 277 0.46 -22.70 -8.15
CA ALA A 277 1.81 -22.51 -7.63
C ALA A 277 2.49 -23.81 -7.19
N GLU A 278 1.73 -24.85 -6.81
CA GLU A 278 2.30 -26.15 -6.43
C GLU A 278 2.94 -26.83 -7.63
N ALA A 279 2.28 -26.79 -8.78
CA ALA A 279 2.83 -27.36 -10.02
C ALA A 279 4.07 -26.58 -10.49
N VAL A 280 4.13 -25.24 -10.29
CA VAL A 280 5.34 -24.43 -10.56
C VAL A 280 6.48 -24.85 -9.63
N GLN A 281 6.20 -25.04 -8.34
CA GLN A 281 7.19 -25.48 -7.35
C GLN A 281 7.75 -26.87 -7.70
N LYS A 282 6.88 -27.80 -8.06
CA LYS A 282 7.28 -29.14 -8.53
C LYS A 282 8.08 -29.10 -9.84
N TYR A 283 7.70 -28.21 -10.77
CA TYR A 283 8.44 -28.06 -12.03
C TYR A 283 9.89 -27.63 -11.81
N PHE A 284 10.13 -26.71 -10.88
CA PHE A 284 11.48 -26.26 -10.55
C PHE A 284 12.22 -27.19 -9.60
N ASP A 285 11.54 -28.17 -8.99
CA ASP A 285 12.07 -29.07 -7.95
C ASP A 285 12.70 -28.27 -6.80
N MET A 286 11.93 -27.32 -6.23
CA MET A 286 12.40 -26.38 -5.19
C MET A 286 11.47 -26.38 -4.00
N ASP A 287 12.03 -26.10 -2.82
CA ASP A 287 11.27 -25.79 -1.62
C ASP A 287 10.77 -24.34 -1.63
N GLY A 288 9.70 -24.08 -0.88
CA GLY A 288 9.10 -22.74 -0.84
C GLY A 288 10.06 -21.63 -0.42
N GLY A 289 11.01 -21.92 0.48
CA GLY A 289 12.04 -20.97 0.92
C GLY A 289 13.05 -20.57 -0.17
N GLU A 290 13.13 -21.33 -1.27
CA GLU A 290 14.04 -21.10 -2.40
C GLU A 290 13.39 -20.28 -3.52
N ILE A 291 12.08 -19.97 -3.39
CA ILE A 291 11.32 -19.19 -4.36
C ILE A 291 11.01 -17.81 -3.76
N LEU A 292 11.36 -16.75 -4.48
CA LEU A 292 10.96 -15.38 -4.19
C LEU A 292 9.84 -14.98 -5.15
N TYR A 293 8.71 -14.53 -4.63
CA TYR A 293 7.64 -13.96 -5.45
C TYR A 293 7.55 -12.45 -5.24
N VAL A 294 7.54 -11.70 -6.33
CA VAL A 294 7.52 -10.24 -6.36
C VAL A 294 6.18 -9.78 -6.94
N GLY A 295 5.45 -8.96 -6.22
CA GLY A 295 4.16 -8.41 -6.66
C GLY A 295 3.81 -7.12 -5.94
N ASP A 296 2.74 -6.44 -6.38
CA ASP A 296 2.29 -5.17 -5.81
C ASP A 296 1.12 -5.31 -4.84
N HIS A 297 0.42 -6.44 -4.89
CA HIS A 297 -0.80 -6.64 -4.11
C HIS A 297 -0.54 -7.38 -2.79
N VAL A 298 -0.78 -6.68 -1.66
CA VAL A 298 -0.48 -7.20 -0.30
C VAL A 298 -1.14 -8.56 -0.03
N TYR A 299 -2.40 -8.75 -0.42
CA TYR A 299 -3.11 -10.01 -0.16
C TYR A 299 -2.88 -11.05 -1.27
N ALA A 300 -3.10 -10.69 -2.53
CA ALA A 300 -3.09 -11.64 -3.63
C ALA A 300 -1.69 -12.17 -3.97
N ASP A 301 -0.64 -11.35 -3.82
CA ASP A 301 0.72 -11.72 -4.17
C ASP A 301 1.58 -12.10 -2.97
N VAL A 302 1.36 -11.46 -1.81
CA VAL A 302 2.29 -11.52 -0.70
C VAL A 302 1.75 -12.35 0.45
N HIS A 303 0.56 -12.01 0.98
CA HIS A 303 0.00 -12.69 2.15
C HIS A 303 -0.26 -14.17 1.89
N VAL A 304 -1.01 -14.48 0.84
CA VAL A 304 -1.39 -15.86 0.51
C VAL A 304 -0.16 -16.70 0.16
N THR A 305 0.74 -16.14 -0.63
CA THR A 305 1.99 -16.75 -1.07
C THR A 305 2.89 -17.13 0.10
N SER A 306 3.09 -16.22 1.05
CA SER A 306 3.92 -16.48 2.23
C SER A 306 3.27 -17.46 3.20
N ARG A 307 1.94 -17.39 3.39
CA ARG A 307 1.22 -18.23 4.37
C ARG A 307 0.99 -19.66 3.89
N ILE A 308 0.59 -19.82 2.64
CA ILE A 308 0.19 -21.12 2.10
C ILE A 308 1.38 -21.86 1.49
N ARG A 309 2.13 -21.17 0.61
CA ARG A 309 3.25 -21.79 -0.12
C ARG A 309 4.59 -21.66 0.59
N ARG A 310 4.67 -20.80 1.61
CA ARG A 310 5.91 -20.47 2.33
C ARG A 310 7.01 -19.94 1.42
N TRP A 311 6.63 -19.37 0.28
CA TRP A 311 7.56 -18.66 -0.59
C TRP A 311 8.02 -17.38 0.08
N ARG A 312 9.22 -16.95 -0.25
CA ARG A 312 9.71 -15.63 0.10
C ARG A 312 8.97 -14.59 -0.71
N THR A 313 8.79 -13.41 -0.16
CA THR A 313 7.95 -12.37 -0.79
C THR A 313 8.62 -11.00 -0.81
N ALA A 314 8.47 -10.31 -1.93
CA ALA A 314 8.84 -8.92 -2.10
C ALA A 314 7.63 -8.12 -2.59
N LEU A 315 7.31 -7.03 -1.89
CA LEU A 315 6.21 -6.14 -2.26
C LEU A 315 6.75 -4.92 -3.01
N VAL A 316 6.13 -4.59 -4.15
CA VAL A 316 6.43 -3.37 -4.90
C VAL A 316 5.43 -2.28 -4.51
N LEU A 317 5.95 -1.13 -4.09
CA LEU A 317 5.22 0.05 -3.65
C LEU A 317 5.77 1.27 -4.38
N ARG A 318 5.24 1.59 -5.54
CA ARG A 318 5.75 2.67 -6.39
C ARG A 318 5.77 4.03 -5.68
N GLU A 319 4.72 4.30 -4.92
CA GLU A 319 4.56 5.53 -4.12
C GLU A 319 5.62 5.73 -3.03
N LEU A 320 6.37 4.69 -2.71
CA LEU A 320 7.42 4.74 -1.70
C LEU A 320 8.58 5.67 -2.09
N GLU A 321 8.81 5.92 -3.38
CA GLU A 321 9.87 6.84 -3.82
C GLU A 321 9.59 8.26 -3.35
N ASP A 322 8.37 8.75 -3.59
CA ASP A 322 7.94 10.08 -3.17
C ASP A 322 7.89 10.18 -1.63
N GLU A 323 7.44 9.12 -0.97
CA GLU A 323 7.35 9.07 0.50
C GLU A 323 8.75 9.15 1.14
N VAL A 324 9.70 8.33 0.66
CA VAL A 324 11.09 8.35 1.16
C VAL A 324 11.77 9.68 0.87
N LEU A 325 11.57 10.25 -0.32
CA LEU A 325 12.11 11.56 -0.66
C LEU A 325 11.54 12.66 0.24
N ALA A 326 10.23 12.65 0.48
CA ALA A 326 9.58 13.61 1.36
C ALA A 326 10.12 13.52 2.81
N GLU A 327 10.27 12.30 3.34
CA GLU A 327 10.87 12.08 4.67
C GLU A 327 12.33 12.55 4.73
N GLN A 328 13.13 12.29 3.70
CA GLN A 328 14.53 12.73 3.63
C GLN A 328 14.66 14.26 3.61
N LEU A 329 13.84 14.92 2.78
CA LEU A 329 13.82 16.38 2.68
C LEU A 329 13.36 17.05 3.97
N PHE A 330 12.43 16.45 4.71
CA PHE A 330 11.93 16.94 5.99
C PHE A 330 12.80 16.51 7.19
N GLY A 331 13.88 15.81 6.97
CA GLY A 331 14.75 15.27 8.03
C GLY A 331 15.27 16.31 9.03
N PRO A 332 15.70 17.52 8.63
CA PRO A 332 16.09 18.58 9.54
C PRO A 332 14.95 19.05 10.46
N GLU A 333 13.77 19.29 9.91
CA GLU A 333 12.56 19.73 10.61
C GLU A 333 12.05 18.62 11.54
N GLN A 334 12.12 17.37 11.11
CA GLN A 334 11.77 16.20 11.92
C GLN A 334 12.64 16.12 13.18
N ARG A 335 13.96 16.28 13.05
CA ARG A 335 14.86 16.31 14.20
C ARG A 335 14.57 17.47 15.15
N GLN A 336 14.23 18.64 14.60
CA GLN A 336 13.84 19.80 15.42
C GLN A 336 12.54 19.51 16.18
N LEU A 337 11.54 18.91 15.51
CA LEU A 337 10.28 18.50 16.12
C LEU A 337 10.51 17.52 17.27
N GLU A 338 11.36 16.51 17.07
CA GLU A 338 11.70 15.52 18.10
C GLU A 338 12.37 16.16 19.33
N LEU A 339 13.30 17.10 19.12
CA LEU A 339 13.93 17.85 20.22
C LEU A 339 12.92 18.65 21.03
N LEU A 340 12.03 19.40 20.35
CA LEU A 340 10.98 20.19 21.01
C LEU A 340 9.97 19.31 21.75
N MET A 341 9.61 18.18 21.18
CA MET A 341 8.70 17.21 21.83
C MET A 341 9.35 16.59 23.08
N ASN A 342 10.64 16.26 23.05
CA ASN A 342 11.36 15.74 24.22
C ASN A 342 11.44 16.80 25.33
N GLU A 343 11.68 18.08 24.97
CA GLU A 343 11.64 19.19 25.92
C GLU A 343 10.24 19.34 26.54
N LYS A 344 9.20 19.29 25.74
CA LYS A 344 7.80 19.35 26.21
C LYS A 344 7.46 18.21 27.15
N ILE A 345 7.86 16.96 26.83
CA ILE A 345 7.64 15.79 27.70
C ILE A 345 8.26 16.03 29.08
N ALA A 346 9.47 16.55 29.17
CA ALA A 346 10.11 16.84 30.46
C ALA A 346 9.33 17.89 31.28
N LEU A 347 8.84 18.95 30.64
CA LEU A 347 8.00 19.96 31.29
C LEU A 347 6.63 19.43 31.73
N ASP A 348 6.00 18.59 30.91
CA ASP A 348 4.73 17.92 31.23
C ASP A 348 4.89 16.98 32.43
N GLU A 349 6.02 16.24 32.52
CA GLU A 349 6.34 15.39 33.68
C GLU A 349 6.54 16.23 34.96
N GLU A 350 7.28 17.34 34.89
CA GLU A 350 7.44 18.25 36.02
C GLU A 350 6.08 18.84 36.45
N GLN A 351 5.24 19.25 35.51
CA GLN A 351 3.90 19.77 35.79
C GLN A 351 3.03 18.71 36.47
N ALA A 352 3.07 17.45 36.02
CA ALA A 352 2.33 16.35 36.62
C ALA A 352 2.78 16.10 38.08
N MET A 353 4.07 16.11 38.32
CA MET A 353 4.62 15.97 39.68
C MET A 353 4.25 17.13 40.60
N LEU A 354 4.27 18.37 40.11
CA LEU A 354 3.79 19.53 40.86
C LEU A 354 2.31 19.45 41.20
N ARG A 355 1.47 19.01 40.27
CA ARG A 355 0.05 18.79 40.56
C ARG A 355 -0.17 17.77 41.67
N LEU A 356 0.61 16.68 41.67
CA LEU A 356 0.59 15.67 42.72
C LEU A 356 1.07 16.24 44.06
N ALA A 357 2.13 17.04 44.04
CA ALA A 357 2.66 17.69 45.25
C ALA A 357 1.63 18.64 45.90
N LEU A 358 0.99 19.49 45.10
CA LEU A 358 -0.06 20.39 45.54
C LEU A 358 -1.27 19.62 46.11
N LEU A 359 -1.68 18.50 45.46
CA LEU A 359 -2.74 17.64 45.94
C LEU A 359 -2.40 17.05 47.32
N ARG A 360 -1.19 16.50 47.52
CA ARG A 360 -0.75 15.98 48.84
C ARG A 360 -0.70 17.04 49.91
N THR A 361 -0.16 18.20 49.58
CA THR A 361 -0.10 19.34 50.53
C THR A 361 -1.51 19.75 50.97
N ALA A 362 -2.47 19.82 50.06
CA ALA A 362 -3.86 20.12 50.36
C ALA A 362 -4.52 19.09 51.28
N HIS A 363 -4.04 17.84 51.32
CA HIS A 363 -4.50 16.77 52.21
C HIS A 363 -3.65 16.61 53.48
N GLY A 364 -2.69 17.54 53.73
CA GLY A 364 -1.80 17.47 54.87
C GLY A 364 -0.69 16.40 54.76
N GLU A 365 -0.44 15.89 53.55
CA GLU A 365 0.61 14.89 53.29
C GLU A 365 1.92 15.57 52.80
N ALA A 366 3.03 14.87 52.97
CA ALA A 366 4.31 15.35 52.46
C ALA A 366 4.38 15.32 50.96
N PRO A 367 4.84 16.38 50.27
CA PRO A 367 5.05 16.38 48.84
C PRO A 367 6.12 15.35 48.43
N PRO A 368 6.15 14.90 47.14
CA PRO A 368 7.21 14.06 46.64
C PRO A 368 8.61 14.70 46.82
N ALA A 369 9.65 13.87 46.92
CA ALA A 369 11.03 14.37 47.03
C ALA A 369 11.40 15.27 45.82
N ARG A 370 12.21 16.29 46.07
CA ARG A 370 12.71 17.29 45.09
C ARG A 370 11.66 18.33 44.63
N MET A 371 10.51 18.43 45.31
CA MET A 371 9.54 19.51 45.05
C MET A 371 9.89 20.79 45.87
N PRO A 372 9.47 21.99 45.40
CA PRO A 372 9.62 23.23 46.17
C PRO A 372 9.01 23.10 47.57
N ALA A 373 9.65 23.73 48.56
CA ALA A 373 9.31 23.55 49.97
C ALA A 373 7.97 24.21 50.39
N SER A 374 7.47 25.15 49.59
CA SER A 374 6.21 25.86 49.93
C SER A 374 5.18 25.75 48.82
N GLU A 375 3.90 25.75 49.20
CA GLU A 375 2.78 25.74 48.26
C GLU A 375 2.83 26.93 47.30
N ALA A 376 3.15 28.14 47.80
CA ALA A 376 3.29 29.32 46.94
C ALA A 376 4.37 29.16 45.86
N ALA A 377 5.53 28.56 46.20
CA ALA A 377 6.59 28.28 45.25
C ALA A 377 6.16 27.21 44.21
N MET A 378 5.42 26.19 44.64
CA MET A 378 4.86 25.18 43.71
C MET A 378 3.85 25.77 42.74
N GLN A 379 2.97 26.65 43.23
CA GLN A 379 2.00 27.35 42.39
C GLN A 379 2.66 28.30 41.38
N GLU A 380 3.70 29.02 41.82
CA GLU A 380 4.47 29.89 40.90
C GLU A 380 5.18 29.06 39.83
N ARG A 381 5.84 27.97 40.22
CA ARG A 381 6.50 27.09 39.24
C ARG A 381 5.49 26.49 38.25
N ALA A 382 4.29 26.10 38.70
CA ALA A 382 3.24 25.59 37.83
C ALA A 382 2.74 26.65 36.82
N ARG A 383 2.76 27.94 37.16
CA ARG A 383 2.43 29.03 36.24
C ARG A 383 3.54 29.20 35.19
N GLN A 384 4.79 29.17 35.60
CA GLN A 384 5.96 29.25 34.70
C GLN A 384 5.98 28.08 33.71
N LEU A 385 5.73 26.86 34.18
CA LEU A 385 5.65 25.66 33.30
C LEU A 385 4.53 25.78 32.26
N ARG A 386 3.36 26.27 32.64
CA ARG A 386 2.28 26.50 31.67
C ARG A 386 2.70 27.44 30.55
N GLN A 387 3.32 28.56 30.91
CA GLN A 387 3.82 29.52 29.92
C GLN A 387 4.90 28.88 29.01
N GLN A 388 5.86 28.15 29.59
CA GLN A 388 6.89 27.44 28.79
C GLN A 388 6.30 26.41 27.85
N ILE A 389 5.30 25.65 28.29
CA ILE A 389 4.59 24.67 27.46
C ILE A 389 3.83 25.37 26.32
N GLU A 390 3.14 26.49 26.59
CA GLU A 390 2.45 27.28 25.57
C GLU A 390 3.44 27.84 24.51
N GLU A 391 4.61 28.32 24.93
CA GLU A 391 5.67 28.80 24.04
C GLU A 391 6.23 27.65 23.18
N LEU A 392 6.41 26.43 23.75
CA LEU A 392 6.82 25.26 23.00
C LEU A 392 5.73 24.80 22.02
N ASP A 393 4.47 24.80 22.42
CA ASP A 393 3.33 24.43 21.55
C ASP A 393 3.24 25.36 20.33
N ALA A 394 3.52 26.63 20.49
CA ALA A 394 3.55 27.58 19.39
C ALA A 394 4.67 27.26 18.37
N ARG A 395 5.80 26.67 18.82
CA ARG A 395 6.92 26.23 17.98
C ARG A 395 6.69 24.83 17.38
N ILE A 396 6.08 23.94 18.13
CA ILE A 396 5.78 22.55 17.72
C ILE A 396 4.67 22.50 16.67
N SER A 397 3.59 23.25 16.85
CA SER A 397 2.40 23.20 16.01
C SER A 397 2.67 23.31 14.51
N PRO A 398 3.44 24.29 13.99
CA PRO A 398 3.70 24.40 12.56
C PRO A 398 4.52 23.23 12.02
N LEU A 399 5.49 22.72 12.78
CA LEU A 399 6.31 21.57 12.41
C LEU A 399 5.48 20.28 12.40
N ALA A 400 4.65 20.04 13.43
CA ALA A 400 3.76 18.90 13.50
C ALA A 400 2.72 18.90 12.39
N GLN A 401 2.19 20.10 12.05
CA GLN A 401 1.29 20.24 10.90
C GLN A 401 1.98 19.88 9.58
N ALA A 402 3.18 20.41 9.33
CA ALA A 402 3.97 20.10 8.14
C ALA A 402 4.30 18.60 8.07
N ALA A 403 4.77 17.99 9.16
CA ALA A 403 5.00 16.54 9.25
C ALA A 403 3.76 15.72 8.92
N SER A 404 2.59 16.18 9.36
CA SER A 404 1.32 15.49 9.14
C SER A 404 0.83 15.51 7.69
N GLN A 405 1.38 16.39 6.85
CA GLN A 405 1.00 16.60 5.46
C GLN A 405 2.07 16.11 4.46
N LEU A 406 3.14 15.48 4.95
CA LEU A 406 4.17 14.90 4.09
C LEU A 406 3.57 13.83 3.17
N GLY A 407 4.06 13.76 1.94
CA GLY A 407 3.62 12.83 0.91
C GLY A 407 2.23 13.15 0.36
N HIS A 408 1.22 13.32 1.22
CA HIS A 408 -0.14 13.64 0.78
C HIS A 408 -0.79 14.69 1.69
N SER A 409 -1.21 15.82 1.13
CA SER A 409 -1.70 17.00 1.89
C SER A 409 -2.88 16.70 2.84
N ARG A 410 -3.74 15.73 2.48
CA ARG A 410 -4.92 15.34 3.28
C ARG A 410 -4.64 14.16 4.20
N TRP A 411 -3.83 13.19 3.75
CA TRP A 411 -3.67 11.90 4.41
C TRP A 411 -2.29 11.66 5.01
N GLY A 412 -1.29 12.49 4.65
CA GLY A 412 0.10 12.30 5.06
C GLY A 412 0.74 11.04 4.45
N LEU A 413 1.87 10.62 4.96
CA LEU A 413 2.62 9.45 4.49
C LEU A 413 1.78 8.17 4.54
N ALA A 414 1.83 7.33 3.51
CA ALA A 414 1.04 6.10 3.44
C ALA A 414 1.40 5.12 4.57
N MET A 415 2.70 5.04 4.92
CA MET A 415 3.21 4.13 5.95
C MET A 415 3.04 4.65 7.39
N ARG A 416 2.60 5.90 7.59
CA ARG A 416 2.43 6.53 8.90
C ARG A 416 0.97 6.91 9.18
N ALA A 417 0.58 6.84 10.44
CA ALA A 417 -0.69 7.33 10.96
C ALA A 417 -0.41 8.13 12.25
N GLY A 418 -0.10 9.41 12.09
CA GLY A 418 0.50 10.22 13.15
C GLY A 418 1.90 9.73 13.49
N ILE A 419 2.18 9.55 14.79
CA ILE A 419 3.46 9.02 15.28
C ILE A 419 3.60 7.50 15.14
N ASP A 420 2.53 6.82 14.76
CA ASP A 420 2.49 5.36 14.69
C ASP A 420 2.56 4.86 13.24
N LYS A 421 2.76 3.55 13.07
CA LYS A 421 2.61 2.86 11.79
C LYS A 421 1.16 2.89 11.35
N SER A 422 0.89 3.08 10.07
CA SER A 422 -0.44 2.94 9.50
C SER A 422 -0.89 1.46 9.46
N ARG A 423 -2.19 1.23 9.19
CA ARG A 423 -2.69 -0.12 8.93
C ARG A 423 -1.98 -0.75 7.74
N LEU A 424 -1.72 0.01 6.66
CA LEU A 424 -0.95 -0.45 5.50
C LEU A 424 0.43 -0.93 5.92
N ALA A 425 1.17 -0.14 6.70
CA ALA A 425 2.50 -0.53 7.18
C ALA A 425 2.48 -1.83 8.00
N ARG A 426 1.44 -2.03 8.83
CA ARG A 426 1.25 -3.28 9.59
C ARG A 426 1.05 -4.48 8.67
N GLU A 427 0.20 -4.35 7.64
CA GLU A 427 -0.05 -5.44 6.70
C GLU A 427 1.22 -5.78 5.92
N ILE A 428 1.98 -4.78 5.49
CA ILE A 428 3.27 -4.98 4.81
C ILE A 428 4.29 -5.67 5.74
N GLU A 429 4.43 -5.19 6.97
CA GLU A 429 5.34 -5.77 7.96
C GLU A 429 4.97 -7.23 8.30
N GLY A 430 3.65 -7.52 8.37
CA GLY A 430 3.13 -8.84 8.69
C GLY A 430 3.36 -9.88 7.58
N HIS A 431 3.40 -9.44 6.32
CA HIS A 431 3.31 -10.35 5.19
C HIS A 431 4.52 -10.33 4.24
N ALA A 432 5.08 -9.17 3.93
CA ALA A 432 6.23 -9.05 3.03
C ALA A 432 7.57 -9.29 3.75
N ASP A 433 8.45 -10.12 3.17
CA ASP A 433 9.83 -10.25 3.69
C ASP A 433 10.61 -8.97 3.43
N VAL A 434 10.48 -8.44 2.22
CA VAL A 434 11.06 -7.17 1.80
C VAL A 434 10.03 -6.34 1.04
N TYR A 435 10.24 -5.03 0.97
CA TYR A 435 9.47 -4.16 0.10
C TYR A 435 10.38 -3.13 -0.58
N THR A 436 9.95 -2.66 -1.73
CA THR A 436 10.74 -1.76 -2.58
C THR A 436 9.81 -0.96 -3.49
N SER A 437 10.32 0.08 -4.10
CA SER A 437 9.54 0.87 -5.07
C SER A 437 9.54 0.29 -6.48
N ARG A 438 10.57 -0.47 -6.86
CA ARG A 438 10.76 -1.05 -8.20
C ARG A 438 11.48 -2.38 -8.13
N VAL A 439 11.22 -3.24 -9.12
CA VAL A 439 11.94 -4.50 -9.28
C VAL A 439 13.43 -4.27 -9.58
N SER A 440 13.77 -3.23 -10.35
CA SER A 440 15.16 -2.87 -10.67
C SER A 440 16.04 -2.59 -9.45
N ASN A 441 15.44 -2.23 -8.30
CA ASN A 441 16.19 -2.10 -7.04
C ASN A 441 16.84 -3.41 -6.56
N LEU A 442 16.50 -4.56 -7.15
CA LEU A 442 17.20 -5.83 -6.93
C LEU A 442 18.66 -5.78 -7.45
N ALA A 443 18.98 -4.93 -8.44
CA ALA A 443 20.33 -4.71 -8.89
C ALA A 443 21.26 -4.21 -7.78
N HIS A 444 20.76 -3.34 -6.89
CA HIS A 444 21.55 -2.81 -5.76
C HIS A 444 21.84 -3.86 -4.68
N VAL A 445 21.00 -4.89 -4.57
CA VAL A 445 21.21 -6.01 -3.65
C VAL A 445 22.08 -7.09 -4.26
N THR A 446 22.09 -7.17 -5.57
CA THR A 446 22.69 -8.22 -6.40
C THR A 446 22.03 -9.61 -6.20
N PRO A 447 22.19 -10.55 -7.15
CA PRO A 447 21.67 -11.92 -6.99
C PRO A 447 22.27 -12.70 -5.83
N TYR A 448 23.30 -12.17 -5.18
CA TYR A 448 24.07 -12.81 -4.11
C TYR A 448 23.95 -12.11 -2.76
N GLY A 449 23.16 -11.04 -2.69
CA GLY A 449 23.03 -10.20 -1.51
C GLY A 449 22.39 -10.91 -0.32
N TYR A 450 22.67 -10.40 0.85
CA TYR A 450 22.08 -10.84 2.11
C TYR A 450 21.44 -9.63 2.81
N LEU A 451 20.13 -9.53 2.72
CA LEU A 451 19.35 -8.49 3.36
C LEU A 451 19.02 -8.91 4.79
N ARG A 452 19.40 -8.08 5.75
CA ARG A 452 19.13 -8.32 7.17
C ARG A 452 17.96 -7.47 7.63
N GLY A 453 16.94 -8.12 8.20
CA GLY A 453 15.89 -7.42 8.91
C GLY A 453 16.48 -6.69 10.13
N PRO A 454 16.07 -5.45 10.42
CA PRO A 454 16.48 -4.77 11.63
C PRO A 454 15.98 -5.50 12.86
N ARG A 455 16.70 -5.37 13.98
CA ARG A 455 16.16 -5.80 15.28
C ARG A 455 14.86 -5.05 15.55
N GLY A 456 13.78 -5.77 15.79
CA GLY A 456 12.51 -5.17 16.19
C GLY A 456 12.68 -4.37 17.48
N SER A 457 12.22 -3.13 17.51
CA SER A 457 12.24 -2.31 18.73
C SER A 457 11.09 -2.69 19.66
N LEU A 458 11.42 -2.86 20.94
CA LEU A 458 10.45 -2.99 22.02
C LEU A 458 10.37 -1.67 22.81
N PRO A 459 9.20 -1.34 23.42
CA PRO A 459 9.06 -0.07 24.17
C PRO A 459 10.09 0.13 25.28
N HIS A 460 10.63 -0.96 25.83
CA HIS A 460 11.64 -0.95 26.91
C HIS A 460 13.08 -1.11 26.42
N ASP A 461 13.31 -1.14 25.11
CA ASP A 461 14.69 -1.12 24.59
C ASP A 461 15.36 0.21 24.97
N VAL A 462 16.59 0.13 25.48
CA VAL A 462 17.42 1.33 25.71
C VAL A 462 17.76 1.90 24.34
N ARG A 463 17.38 3.16 24.12
CA ARG A 463 17.65 3.93 22.89
C ARG A 463 18.99 4.64 22.97
#